data_d5ac111de8db2edc1e26c14ca2f27779
#
_entry.id   d5ac111de8db2edc1e26c14ca2f27779
#
_cell.length_a   1.000
_cell.length_b   1.000
_cell.length_c   1.000
_cell.angle_alpha   90.00
_cell.angle_beta   90.00
_cell.angle_gamma   90.00
#
_symmetry.space_group_name_H-M   'P 1'
#
loop_
_entity.id
_entity.type
_entity.pdbx_description
1 polymer ?
#
loop_
_entity_poly.entity_id
_entity_poly.type
_entity_poly.pdbx_seq_one_letter_code
_entity_poly.pdbx_strand_id
1 'polypeptide(L)' 'EPYSKPLENGIFELRTKQGSDITRVLYFFVVGQKIILTNGFVKKTQKTPESEIDLAKKYRKDYESRKEYR' A
#
# COMPACT_ATOMS: atom_id res chain seq x y z
N GLU A 1 -0.59 17.58 2.66
CA GLU A 1 -1.51 16.85 3.50
C GLU A 1 -1.75 15.44 2.94
N PRO A 2 -1.67 14.40 3.77
CA PRO A 2 -1.84 13.04 3.29
C PRO A 2 -3.25 12.79 2.76
N TYR A 3 -3.33 11.97 1.75
CA TYR A 3 -4.59 11.60 1.15
C TYR A 3 -4.60 10.10 0.95
N SER A 4 -5.67 9.44 1.38
CA SER A 4 -5.77 8.00 1.34
C SER A 4 -7.03 7.58 0.60
N LYS A 5 -6.92 6.51 -0.18
CA LYS A 5 -8.07 5.96 -0.87
C LYS A 5 -7.94 4.44 -1.00
N PRO A 6 -9.08 3.74 -1.04
CA PRO A 6 -9.05 2.30 -1.25
C PRO A 6 -8.76 1.97 -2.71
N LEU A 7 -8.06 0.86 -2.93
CA LEU A 7 -7.82 0.36 -4.26
C LEU A 7 -8.67 -0.90 -4.48
N GLU A 8 -8.12 -2.06 -4.13
CA GLU A 8 -8.87 -3.30 -4.30
C GLU A 8 -8.41 -4.31 -3.26
N ASN A 9 -9.28 -5.25 -2.93
CA ASN A 9 -8.96 -6.36 -2.02
C ASN A 9 -8.33 -5.91 -0.71
N GLY A 10 -8.79 -4.77 -0.17
CA GLY A 10 -8.31 -4.29 1.10
C GLY A 10 -6.95 -3.61 1.05
N ILE A 11 -6.44 -3.32 -0.13
CA ILE A 11 -5.21 -2.55 -0.30
C ILE A 11 -5.59 -1.09 -0.46
N PHE A 12 -4.91 -0.21 0.27
CA PHE A 12 -5.14 1.23 0.24
C PHE A 12 -3.90 1.95 -0.26
N GLU A 13 -4.12 3.14 -0.78
CA GLU A 13 -3.04 3.99 -1.27
C GLU A 13 -2.99 5.25 -0.42
N LEU A 14 -1.81 5.57 0.08
CA LEU A 14 -1.56 6.82 0.79
C LEU A 14 -0.72 7.71 -0.13
N ARG A 15 -1.18 8.92 -0.34
CA ARG A 15 -0.52 9.89 -1.21
C ARG A 15 0.16 10.94 -0.37
N THR A 16 1.44 11.18 -0.65
CA THR A 16 2.16 12.27 0.00
C THR A 16 2.84 13.08 -1.08
N LYS A 17 3.01 14.37 -0.79
CA LYS A 17 3.66 15.28 -1.73
C LYS A 17 4.96 15.77 -1.13
N GLN A 18 6.03 15.69 -1.91
CA GLN A 18 7.33 16.19 -1.50
C GLN A 18 7.90 17.02 -2.63
N GLY A 19 7.94 18.33 -2.42
CA GLY A 19 8.34 19.21 -3.50
C GLY A 19 7.35 19.13 -4.65
N SER A 20 7.86 18.85 -5.83
CA SER A 20 7.02 18.69 -7.01
C SER A 20 6.63 17.24 -7.26
N ASP A 21 7.14 16.31 -6.46
CA ASP A 21 6.88 14.89 -6.65
C ASP A 21 5.75 14.42 -5.77
N ILE A 22 4.97 13.47 -6.28
CA ILE A 22 3.90 12.84 -5.52
C ILE A 22 4.27 11.38 -5.35
N THR A 23 4.45 10.97 -4.10
CA THR A 23 4.82 9.61 -3.77
C THR A 23 3.59 8.86 -3.26
N ARG A 24 3.45 7.62 -3.69
CA ARG A 24 2.38 6.74 -3.26
C ARG A 24 2.97 5.62 -2.41
N VAL A 25 2.26 5.28 -1.33
CA VAL A 25 2.63 4.14 -0.50
C VAL A 25 1.39 3.30 -0.34
N LEU A 26 1.52 2.00 -0.57
CA LEU A 26 0.39 1.09 -0.41
C LEU A 26 0.43 0.47 0.97
N TYR A 27 -0.75 0.16 1.50
CA TYR A 27 -0.83 -0.40 2.84
C TYR A 27 -2.12 -1.21 3.01
N PHE A 28 -2.17 -1.98 4.08
CA PHE A 28 -3.38 -2.73 4.43
C PHE A 28 -3.53 -2.75 5.94
N PHE A 29 -4.73 -3.04 6.39
CA PHE A 29 -5.04 -3.12 7.83
C PHE A 29 -4.96 -4.55 8.31
N VAL A 30 -4.57 -4.72 9.56
CA VAL A 30 -4.64 -6.02 10.22
C VAL A 30 -5.48 -5.88 11.47
N VAL A 31 -5.87 -7.03 12.02
CA VAL A 31 -6.63 -7.07 13.25
C VAL A 31 -5.84 -6.37 14.35
N GLY A 32 -6.54 -5.56 15.16
CA GLY A 32 -5.88 -4.78 16.20
C GLY A 32 -5.50 -3.39 15.75
N GLN A 33 -6.03 -2.95 14.61
CA GLN A 33 -5.87 -1.58 14.13
C GLN A 33 -4.44 -1.22 13.75
N LYS A 34 -3.67 -2.19 13.31
CA LYS A 34 -2.34 -1.93 12.79
C LYS A 34 -2.41 -1.69 11.29
N ILE A 35 -1.53 -0.84 10.82
CA ILE A 35 -1.39 -0.56 9.39
C ILE A 35 -0.03 -1.08 8.97
N ILE A 36 -0.01 -1.92 7.93
CA ILE A 36 1.24 -2.47 7.41
C ILE A 36 1.50 -1.84 6.05
N LEU A 37 2.59 -1.10 5.96
CA LEU A 37 3.01 -0.50 4.71
C LEU A 37 3.71 -1.56 3.86
N THR A 38 3.44 -1.53 2.57
CA THR A 38 4.02 -2.54 1.68
C THR A 38 5.07 -1.96 0.76
N ASN A 39 4.66 -1.13 -0.20
CA ASN A 39 5.63 -0.62 -1.18
C ASN A 39 5.28 0.82 -1.54
N GLY A 40 6.32 1.59 -1.80
CA GLY A 40 6.17 2.98 -2.21
C GLY A 40 6.70 3.19 -3.61
N PHE A 41 6.16 4.17 -4.30
CA PHE A 41 6.59 4.46 -5.66
C PHE A 41 6.15 5.86 -6.04
N VAL A 42 6.82 6.41 -7.07
CA VAL A 42 6.44 7.70 -7.63
C VAL A 42 5.46 7.44 -8.76
N LYS A 43 4.25 7.95 -8.60
CA LYS A 43 3.19 7.69 -9.56
C LYS A 43 3.25 8.71 -10.67
N LYS A 44 3.32 8.24 -11.91
CA LYS A 44 3.42 9.12 -13.08
C LYS A 44 2.14 9.16 -13.91
N THR A 45 1.14 8.38 -13.51
CA THR A 45 -0.14 8.34 -14.20
C THR A 45 -1.27 8.48 -13.19
N GLN A 46 -2.48 8.68 -13.69
CA GLN A 46 -3.64 8.78 -12.81
C GLN A 46 -3.92 7.47 -12.09
N LYS A 47 -3.74 6.38 -12.80
CA LYS A 47 -4.10 5.06 -12.27
C LYS A 47 -2.90 4.40 -11.61
N THR A 48 -3.14 3.77 -10.47
CA THR A 48 -2.11 3.00 -9.80
C THR A 48 -1.77 1.76 -10.65
N PRO A 49 -0.49 1.54 -10.98
CA PRO A 49 -0.12 0.40 -11.81
C PRO A 49 -0.49 -0.92 -11.15
N GLU A 50 -1.00 -1.85 -11.96
CA GLU A 50 -1.38 -3.17 -11.46
C GLU A 50 -0.18 -3.89 -10.85
N SER A 51 1.01 -3.69 -11.40
CA SER A 51 2.19 -4.35 -10.87
C SER A 51 2.46 -3.94 -9.43
N GLU A 52 2.19 -2.69 -9.08
CA GLU A 52 2.37 -2.22 -7.70
C GLU A 52 1.32 -2.84 -6.78
N ILE A 53 0.09 -2.94 -7.27
CA ILE A 53 -0.98 -3.55 -6.48
C ILE A 53 -0.68 -5.03 -6.25
N ASP A 54 -0.21 -5.71 -7.28
CA ASP A 54 0.13 -7.12 -7.16
C ASP A 54 1.26 -7.33 -6.17
N LEU A 55 2.24 -6.43 -6.17
CA LEU A 55 3.34 -6.50 -5.22
C LEU A 55 2.84 -6.31 -3.80
N ALA A 56 1.91 -5.38 -3.60
CA ALA A 56 1.34 -5.16 -2.27
C ALA A 56 0.60 -6.39 -1.78
N LYS A 57 -0.14 -7.05 -2.68
CA LYS A 57 -0.85 -8.28 -2.32
C LYS A 57 0.12 -9.38 -1.95
N LYS A 58 1.25 -9.46 -2.64
CA LYS A 58 2.27 -10.45 -2.35
C LYS A 58 2.88 -10.20 -0.97
N TYR A 59 3.19 -8.94 -0.66
CA TYR A 59 3.71 -8.61 0.66
C TYR A 59 2.71 -8.93 1.76
N ARG A 60 1.43 -8.66 1.51
CA ARG A 60 0.40 -8.96 2.50
C ARG A 60 0.30 -10.46 2.74
N LYS A 61 0.33 -11.24 1.68
CA LYS A 61 0.27 -12.67 1.80
C LYS A 61 1.46 -13.20 2.60
N ASP A 62 2.64 -12.65 2.33
CA ASP A 62 3.85 -13.04 3.05
C ASP A 62 3.74 -12.70 4.53
N TYR A 63 3.24 -11.51 4.83
CA TYR A 63 3.06 -11.08 6.20
C TYR A 63 2.09 -12.00 6.95
N GLU A 64 0.97 -12.33 6.32
CA GLU A 64 -0.04 -13.18 6.94
C GLU A 64 0.48 -14.58 7.17
N SER A 65 1.31 -15.07 6.24
CA SER A 65 1.93 -16.38 6.38
C SER A 65 2.86 -16.42 7.58
N ARG A 66 3.69 -15.39 7.75
CA ARG A 66 4.61 -15.33 8.88
C ARG A 66 3.88 -15.22 10.21
N LYS A 67 2.76 -14.51 10.20
CA LYS A 67 2.00 -14.27 11.41
C LYS A 67 1.53 -15.57 12.04
N GLU A 68 1.32 -16.60 11.24
CA GLU A 68 0.83 -17.87 11.73
C GLU A 68 1.86 -18.62 12.56
N TYR A 69 3.10 -18.20 12.52
CA TYR A 69 4.17 -18.88 13.26
C TYR A 69 4.52 -18.21 14.58
N ARG A 70 3.68 -17.31 15.04
CA ARG A 70 3.93 -16.60 16.28
C ARG A 70 3.14 -17.12 17.45
#